data_6193f28ae53b11c14dd1524ce86df476
#
_entry.id   6193f28ae53b11c14dd1524ce86df476
#
_cell.length_a   1.000
_cell.length_b   1.000
_cell.length_c   1.000
_cell.angle_alpha   90.00
_cell.angle_beta   90.00
_cell.angle_gamma   90.00
#
_symmetry.space_group_name_H-M   'P 1'
#
loop_
_entity.id
_entity.type
_entity.pdbx_description
1 polymer ?
#
loop_
_entity_poly.entity_id
_entity_poly.type
_entity_poly.pdbx_seq_one_letter_code
_entity_poly.pdbx_strand_id
1 'polypeptide(L)'
;FFKQKTAYEIGSGLVGSDGSHNQVPAGIIAPIKVGDRTVGTLKFYYKTPRAVDRTQYALASGFAEILSTQLAIHELEVQKELTARAEVRALQAQINPHFLFNTLNTIASFTRTDPLRARELLREFSSFYRATLDNSGSLIPVSREVAQTKRYLTFEKARFGEDRVLATFDVSEDVEDTLVPAFVIQPIVENAVRHGMGDDDALRIEVTVHQDGEDAILIAVADNGVGMDEGTAARLFDERSARPDASSPQGGGCLLYTSPSPRDRS
;
A
#
# COMPACT_ATOMS: atom_id res chain seq x y z
N PHE A 1 -17.09 32.47 -3.14
CA PHE A 1 -17.43 33.00 -1.81
C PHE A 1 -18.83 32.53 -1.44
N PHE A 2 -18.98 31.34 -0.86
CA PHE A 2 -20.24 30.94 -0.24
C PHE A 2 -20.20 31.38 1.23
N LYS A 3 -21.00 32.37 1.59
CA LYS A 3 -21.27 32.71 2.96
C LYS A 3 -21.95 31.51 3.64
N GLN A 4 -21.31 30.93 4.64
CA GLN A 4 -21.95 30.01 5.57
C GLN A 4 -23.13 30.75 6.24
N LYS A 5 -24.32 30.50 5.75
CA LYS A 5 -25.53 30.75 6.50
C LYS A 5 -25.78 29.53 7.38
N THR A 6 -25.67 29.71 8.69
CA THR A 6 -26.35 28.89 9.67
C THR A 6 -27.83 29.15 9.47
N ALA A 7 -28.43 28.53 8.46
CA ALA A 7 -29.78 28.83 8.04
C ALA A 7 -30.67 27.67 8.45
N TYR A 8 -31.37 27.87 9.51
CA TYR A 8 -32.63 27.19 9.69
C TYR A 8 -33.64 27.99 8.89
N GLU A 9 -34.05 27.54 7.72
CA GLU A 9 -35.12 28.17 6.96
C GLU A 9 -36.46 27.64 7.45
N ILE A 10 -37.30 28.56 7.99
CA ILE A 10 -38.73 28.32 8.15
C ILE A 10 -39.33 28.52 6.75
N GLY A 11 -39.51 27.46 6.01
CA GLY A 11 -40.13 27.50 4.67
C GLY A 11 -41.64 27.47 4.79
N SER A 12 -42.32 28.55 4.45
CA SER A 12 -43.75 28.57 4.19
C SER A 12 -43.98 28.30 2.72
N GLY A 13 -44.59 27.11 2.39
CA GLY A 13 -45.18 26.83 1.08
C GLY A 13 -44.38 25.95 0.15
N LEU A 14 -44.75 24.67 0.07
CA LEU A 14 -44.57 23.83 -1.08
C LEU A 14 -45.95 23.58 -1.70
N VAL A 15 -46.20 24.17 -2.90
CA VAL A 15 -47.37 23.89 -3.73
C VAL A 15 -47.09 22.58 -4.47
N GLY A 16 -47.88 21.52 -4.22
CA GLY A 16 -47.85 20.30 -5.04
C GLY A 16 -48.44 20.59 -6.42
N SER A 17 -47.87 19.96 -7.45
CA SER A 17 -48.23 20.12 -8.86
C SER A 17 -49.63 19.56 -9.27
N ASP A 18 -50.44 19.09 -8.31
CA ASP A 18 -51.73 18.45 -8.54
C ASP A 18 -52.95 19.29 -8.09
N GLY A 19 -52.73 20.55 -7.78
CA GLY A 19 -53.84 21.48 -7.43
C GLY A 19 -54.58 21.17 -6.12
N SER A 20 -54.18 20.14 -5.36
CA SER A 20 -54.73 19.87 -4.05
C SER A 20 -54.04 20.80 -3.03
N HIS A 21 -54.84 21.63 -2.34
CA HIS A 21 -54.41 22.51 -1.23
C HIS A 21 -54.08 21.69 0.02
N ASN A 22 -53.09 20.80 -0.08
CA ASN A 22 -52.51 20.19 1.11
C ASN A 22 -51.44 21.13 1.64
N GLN A 23 -51.90 22.23 2.29
CA GLN A 23 -51.04 23.18 2.97
C GLN A 23 -50.29 22.43 4.11
N VAL A 24 -49.02 22.15 3.86
CA VAL A 24 -48.08 21.91 4.97
C VAL A 24 -47.68 23.30 5.52
N PRO A 25 -48.28 23.79 6.59
CA PRO A 25 -48.20 25.22 6.92
C PRO A 25 -46.90 25.66 7.56
N ALA A 26 -46.08 24.72 8.03
CA ALA A 26 -44.77 25.04 8.61
C ALA A 26 -43.87 23.81 8.68
N GLY A 27 -42.55 24.01 8.62
CA GLY A 27 -41.56 22.95 8.78
C GLY A 27 -40.24 23.47 9.34
N ILE A 28 -39.55 22.63 10.09
CA ILE A 28 -38.17 22.84 10.52
C ILE A 28 -37.26 21.94 9.70
N ILE A 29 -36.21 22.51 9.16
CA ILE A 29 -35.15 21.76 8.44
C ILE A 29 -33.88 21.94 9.27
N ALA A 30 -33.36 20.81 9.78
CA ALA A 30 -32.13 20.74 10.54
C ALA A 30 -31.05 19.99 9.73
N PRO A 31 -29.87 20.57 9.49
CA PRO A 31 -28.81 19.91 8.76
C PRO A 31 -28.16 18.81 9.62
N ILE A 32 -27.87 17.67 9.00
CA ILE A 32 -27.06 16.60 9.60
C ILE A 32 -25.63 16.80 9.06
N LYS A 33 -24.67 16.95 9.97
CA LYS A 33 -23.28 17.27 9.63
C LYS A 33 -22.32 16.20 10.13
N VAL A 34 -21.29 15.94 9.34
CA VAL A 34 -20.11 15.16 9.76
C VAL A 34 -18.90 16.06 9.55
N GLY A 35 -18.27 16.52 10.63
CA GLY A 35 -17.32 17.63 10.62
C GLY A 35 -17.96 18.89 10.04
N ASP A 36 -17.31 19.52 9.09
CA ASP A 36 -17.83 20.73 8.42
C ASP A 36 -18.76 20.45 7.22
N ARG A 37 -18.93 19.18 6.85
CA ARG A 37 -19.72 18.78 5.69
C ARG A 37 -21.15 18.44 6.07
N THR A 38 -22.14 19.05 5.39
CA THR A 38 -23.54 18.64 5.49
C THR A 38 -23.77 17.39 4.65
N VAL A 39 -24.12 16.28 5.30
CA VAL A 39 -24.35 14.96 4.67
C VAL A 39 -25.82 14.67 4.44
N GLY A 40 -26.70 15.42 5.10
CA GLY A 40 -28.13 15.24 4.96
C GLY A 40 -28.91 16.34 5.66
N THR A 41 -30.26 16.24 5.60
CA THR A 41 -31.16 17.16 6.29
C THR A 41 -32.28 16.38 6.96
N LEU A 42 -32.63 16.75 8.20
CA LEU A 42 -33.78 16.25 8.90
C LEU A 42 -34.92 17.27 8.76
N LYS A 43 -36.08 16.82 8.31
CA LYS A 43 -37.25 17.69 8.06
C LYS A 43 -38.39 17.29 8.98
N PHE A 44 -38.93 18.27 9.73
CA PHE A 44 -40.09 18.11 10.58
C PHE A 44 -41.25 18.98 10.02
N TYR A 45 -42.41 18.36 9.86
CA TYR A 45 -43.59 19.04 9.30
C TYR A 45 -44.67 19.18 10.36
N TYR A 46 -45.28 20.40 10.44
CA TYR A 46 -46.30 20.76 11.44
C TYR A 46 -47.57 21.16 10.72
N LYS A 47 -48.75 20.78 11.33
CA LYS A 47 -50.06 21.10 10.76
C LYS A 47 -50.39 22.58 10.80
N THR A 48 -49.82 23.34 11.73
CA THR A 48 -50.06 24.79 11.89
C THR A 48 -48.75 25.52 12.18
N PRO A 49 -48.55 26.75 11.69
CA PRO A 49 -47.37 27.56 11.99
C PRO A 49 -47.18 27.83 13.48
N ARG A 50 -48.28 27.92 14.24
CA ARG A 50 -48.25 28.15 15.71
C ARG A 50 -47.72 26.95 16.50
N ALA A 51 -47.64 25.76 15.89
CA ALA A 51 -47.05 24.57 16.49
C ALA A 51 -45.52 24.58 16.46
N VAL A 52 -44.89 25.53 15.72
CA VAL A 52 -43.44 25.69 15.69
C VAL A 52 -43.04 26.71 16.75
N ASP A 53 -42.66 26.23 17.91
CA ASP A 53 -42.11 27.01 19.01
C ASP A 53 -40.63 26.74 19.28
N ARG A 54 -40.05 27.40 20.28
CA ARG A 54 -38.65 27.20 20.67
C ARG A 54 -38.34 25.78 21.10
N THR A 55 -39.33 25.10 21.67
CA THR A 55 -39.19 23.71 22.13
C THR A 55 -39.07 22.75 20.96
N GLN A 56 -39.92 22.92 19.94
CA GLN A 56 -39.86 22.10 18.71
C GLN A 56 -38.56 22.33 17.94
N TYR A 57 -38.08 23.56 17.92
CA TYR A 57 -36.81 23.90 17.32
C TYR A 57 -35.65 23.25 18.07
N ALA A 58 -35.62 23.32 19.39
CA ALA A 58 -34.59 22.68 20.22
C ALA A 58 -34.58 21.15 20.04
N LEU A 59 -35.77 20.54 19.97
CA LEU A 59 -35.91 19.11 19.71
C LEU A 59 -35.35 18.71 18.31
N ALA A 60 -35.73 19.45 17.28
CA ALA A 60 -35.25 19.17 15.91
C ALA A 60 -33.73 19.31 15.82
N SER A 61 -33.17 20.36 16.46
CA SER A 61 -31.72 20.56 16.52
C SER A 61 -31.01 19.43 17.29
N GLY A 62 -31.56 19.06 18.46
CA GLY A 62 -31.01 17.94 19.25
C GLY A 62 -31.02 16.62 18.52
N PHE A 63 -32.11 16.30 17.81
CA PHE A 63 -32.14 15.10 16.97
C PHE A 63 -31.10 15.14 15.82
N ALA A 64 -30.97 16.27 15.17
CA ALA A 64 -29.99 16.44 14.11
C ALA A 64 -28.54 16.33 14.62
N GLU A 65 -28.25 16.83 15.82
CA GLU A 65 -26.97 16.73 16.50
C GLU A 65 -26.64 15.28 16.90
N ILE A 66 -27.61 14.56 17.47
CA ILE A 66 -27.46 13.15 17.81
C ILE A 66 -27.16 12.32 16.54
N LEU A 67 -27.95 12.52 15.47
CA LEU A 67 -27.72 11.81 14.21
C LEU A 67 -26.37 12.19 13.59
N SER A 68 -25.98 13.45 13.64
CA SER A 68 -24.67 13.91 13.17
C SER A 68 -23.53 13.20 13.92
N THR A 69 -23.65 13.11 15.23
CA THR A 69 -22.67 12.43 16.09
C THR A 69 -22.61 10.93 15.77
N GLN A 70 -23.74 10.26 15.63
CA GLN A 70 -23.79 8.84 15.29
C GLN A 70 -23.19 8.56 13.92
N LEU A 71 -23.47 9.40 12.93
CA LEU A 71 -22.87 9.25 11.59
C LEU A 71 -21.36 9.51 11.60
N ALA A 72 -20.89 10.50 12.39
CA ALA A 72 -19.47 10.77 12.53
C ALA A 72 -18.72 9.59 13.19
N ILE A 73 -19.31 8.99 14.24
CA ILE A 73 -18.75 7.80 14.89
C ILE A 73 -18.68 6.64 13.89
N HIS A 74 -19.76 6.39 13.16
CA HIS A 74 -19.80 5.31 12.17
C HIS A 74 -18.78 5.51 11.04
N GLU A 75 -18.63 6.74 10.52
CA GLU A 75 -17.64 7.04 9.49
C GLU A 75 -16.21 6.80 10.02
N LEU A 76 -15.93 7.17 11.27
CA LEU A 76 -14.64 6.90 11.92
C LEU A 76 -14.38 5.41 12.11
N GLU A 77 -15.38 4.62 12.48
CA GLU A 77 -15.26 3.15 12.61
C GLU A 77 -14.95 2.50 11.26
N VAL A 78 -15.65 2.90 10.19
CA VAL A 78 -15.40 2.41 8.84
C VAL A 78 -13.98 2.77 8.37
N GLN A 79 -13.52 4.00 8.63
CA GLN A 79 -12.17 4.42 8.29
C GLN A 79 -11.10 3.61 9.04
N LYS A 80 -11.30 3.35 10.34
CA LYS A 80 -10.39 2.50 11.13
C LYS A 80 -10.33 1.08 10.58
N GLU A 81 -11.48 0.50 10.21
CA GLU A 81 -11.53 -0.84 9.64
C GLU A 81 -10.81 -0.92 8.29
N LEU A 82 -11.02 0.08 7.41
CA LEU A 82 -10.33 0.16 6.12
C LEU A 82 -8.82 0.28 6.28
N THR A 83 -8.37 1.11 7.24
CA THR A 83 -6.94 1.27 7.54
C THR A 83 -6.34 -0.04 8.05
N ALA A 84 -6.97 -0.69 9.02
CA ALA A 84 -6.51 -1.98 9.54
C ALA A 84 -6.46 -3.06 8.45
N ARG A 85 -7.46 -3.12 7.56
CA ARG A 85 -7.45 -4.04 6.42
C ARG A 85 -6.34 -3.72 5.42
N ALA A 86 -6.04 -2.43 5.19
CA ALA A 86 -4.95 -2.01 4.32
C ALA A 86 -3.59 -2.40 4.92
N GLU A 87 -3.40 -2.20 6.24
CA GLU A 87 -2.19 -2.63 6.96
C GLU A 87 -1.98 -4.15 6.89
N VAL A 88 -3.04 -4.95 7.13
CA VAL A 88 -2.96 -6.42 7.00
C VAL A 88 -2.62 -6.83 5.57
N ARG A 89 -3.19 -6.19 4.55
CA ARG A 89 -2.85 -6.48 3.15
C ARG A 89 -1.40 -6.09 2.83
N ALA A 90 -0.92 -4.96 3.34
CA ALA A 90 0.47 -4.54 3.16
C ALA A 90 1.44 -5.53 3.81
N LEU A 91 1.15 -6.01 5.03
CA LEU A 91 1.92 -7.05 5.71
C LEU A 91 1.89 -8.39 4.93
N GLN A 92 0.73 -8.79 4.41
CA GLN A 92 0.61 -9.99 3.57
C GLN A 92 1.35 -9.88 2.24
N ALA A 93 1.39 -8.69 1.63
CA ALA A 93 2.11 -8.45 0.38
C ALA A 93 3.65 -8.53 0.54
N GLN A 94 4.16 -8.29 1.75
CA GLN A 94 5.59 -8.48 2.07
C GLN A 94 6.02 -9.96 2.04
N ILE A 95 5.07 -10.89 2.15
CA ILE A 95 5.30 -12.31 1.97
C ILE A 95 5.03 -12.61 0.48
N ASN A 96 6.06 -12.81 -0.33
CA ASN A 96 5.87 -13.28 -1.70
C ASN A 96 5.36 -14.73 -1.70
N PRO A 97 4.02 -14.99 -1.87
CA PRO A 97 3.46 -16.34 -1.72
C PRO A 97 4.05 -17.30 -2.77
N HIS A 98 4.33 -16.79 -3.96
CA HIS A 98 4.90 -17.59 -5.05
C HIS A 98 6.32 -18.07 -4.71
N PHE A 99 7.16 -17.20 -4.14
CA PHE A 99 8.49 -17.58 -3.64
C PHE A 99 8.39 -18.64 -2.53
N LEU A 100 7.48 -18.42 -1.57
CA LEU A 100 7.22 -19.36 -0.48
C LEU A 100 6.89 -20.77 -1.01
N PHE A 101 5.89 -20.89 -1.90
CA PHE A 101 5.49 -22.18 -2.48
C PHE A 101 6.61 -22.83 -3.29
N ASN A 102 7.33 -22.07 -4.11
CA ASN A 102 8.41 -22.59 -4.92
C ASN A 102 9.57 -23.10 -4.07
N THR A 103 9.98 -22.34 -3.04
CA THR A 103 11.05 -22.74 -2.13
C THR A 103 10.67 -24.01 -1.35
N LEU A 104 9.46 -24.10 -0.83
CA LEU A 104 8.99 -25.32 -0.14
C LEU A 104 8.93 -26.52 -1.05
N ASN A 105 8.47 -26.37 -2.30
CA ASN A 105 8.47 -27.45 -3.29
C ASN A 105 9.90 -27.90 -3.65
N THR A 106 10.83 -26.96 -3.78
CA THR A 106 12.24 -27.25 -4.00
C THR A 106 12.83 -28.03 -2.83
N ILE A 107 12.61 -27.59 -1.58
CA ILE A 107 13.05 -28.30 -0.39
C ILE A 107 12.44 -29.72 -0.34
N ALA A 108 11.14 -29.84 -0.65
CA ALA A 108 10.47 -31.14 -0.69
C ALA A 108 11.06 -32.08 -1.73
N SER A 109 11.49 -31.59 -2.90
CA SER A 109 12.16 -32.42 -3.91
C SER A 109 13.48 -32.98 -3.39
N PHE A 110 14.28 -32.18 -2.66
CA PHE A 110 15.54 -32.60 -2.07
C PHE A 110 15.38 -33.63 -0.95
N THR A 111 14.23 -33.75 -0.31
CA THR A 111 14.03 -34.72 0.79
C THR A 111 14.30 -36.18 0.36
N ARG A 112 14.11 -36.48 -0.91
CA ARG A 112 14.36 -37.84 -1.51
C ARG A 112 15.72 -37.97 -2.16
N THR A 113 16.27 -36.89 -2.75
CA THR A 113 17.50 -36.92 -3.54
C THR A 113 18.72 -36.52 -2.73
N ASP A 114 18.59 -35.51 -1.85
CA ASP A 114 19.64 -35.01 -0.94
C ASP A 114 19.02 -34.51 0.39
N PRO A 115 18.77 -35.42 1.33
CA PRO A 115 18.14 -35.05 2.62
C PRO A 115 18.97 -34.08 3.46
N LEU A 116 20.30 -34.04 3.29
CA LEU A 116 21.17 -33.13 4.03
C LEU A 116 20.96 -31.70 3.49
N ARG A 117 20.98 -31.54 2.18
CA ARG A 117 20.70 -30.27 1.52
C ARG A 117 19.28 -29.75 1.83
N ALA A 118 18.29 -30.64 1.85
CA ALA A 118 16.92 -30.27 2.25
C ALA A 118 16.88 -29.69 3.68
N ARG A 119 17.62 -30.29 4.61
CA ARG A 119 17.69 -29.82 6.02
C ARG A 119 18.39 -28.47 6.13
N GLU A 120 19.46 -28.24 5.39
CA GLU A 120 20.16 -26.97 5.32
C GLU A 120 19.24 -25.86 4.80
N LEU A 121 18.63 -26.09 3.62
CA LEU A 121 17.69 -25.14 3.01
C LEU A 121 16.52 -24.80 3.94
N LEU A 122 15.99 -25.78 4.69
CA LEU A 122 14.90 -25.54 5.63
C LEU A 122 15.32 -24.63 6.79
N ARG A 123 16.54 -24.80 7.30
CA ARG A 123 17.10 -23.93 8.35
C ARG A 123 17.32 -22.50 7.83
N GLU A 124 17.92 -22.38 6.65
CA GLU A 124 18.14 -21.09 6.00
C GLU A 124 16.82 -20.38 5.73
N PHE A 125 15.82 -21.12 5.24
CA PHE A 125 14.48 -20.62 4.98
C PHE A 125 13.82 -20.05 6.24
N SER A 126 13.89 -20.79 7.36
CA SER A 126 13.35 -20.34 8.64
C SER A 126 14.03 -19.05 9.12
N SER A 127 15.35 -18.95 8.93
CA SER A 127 16.14 -17.74 9.30
C SER A 127 15.83 -16.56 8.38
N PHE A 128 15.71 -16.82 7.09
CA PHE A 128 15.35 -15.81 6.08
C PHE A 128 13.96 -15.20 6.37
N TYR A 129 12.95 -16.05 6.60
CA TYR A 129 11.60 -15.58 6.89
C TYR A 129 11.49 -14.78 8.19
N ARG A 130 12.18 -15.23 9.23
CA ARG A 130 12.22 -14.46 10.49
C ARG A 130 12.84 -13.09 10.28
N ALA A 131 13.97 -12.99 9.58
CA ALA A 131 14.60 -11.72 9.26
C ALA A 131 13.73 -10.82 8.40
N THR A 132 12.96 -11.38 7.46
CA THR A 132 12.00 -10.65 6.63
C THR A 132 10.89 -10.02 7.47
N LEU A 133 10.33 -10.76 8.43
CA LEU A 133 9.26 -10.27 9.31
C LEU A 133 9.77 -9.22 10.30
N ASP A 134 10.98 -9.41 10.85
CA ASP A 134 11.58 -8.51 11.86
C ASP A 134 12.03 -7.16 11.26
N ASN A 135 12.39 -7.13 9.97
CA ASN A 135 12.95 -5.94 9.31
C ASN A 135 11.92 -5.07 8.60
N SER A 136 10.65 -5.46 8.55
CA SER A 136 9.62 -4.70 7.84
C SER A 136 9.47 -3.28 8.38
N GLY A 137 9.67 -2.28 7.51
CA GLY A 137 9.52 -0.86 7.85
C GLY A 137 10.70 -0.22 8.60
N SER A 138 11.83 -0.91 8.78
CA SER A 138 13.01 -0.42 9.46
C SER A 138 14.13 -0.02 8.50
N LEU A 139 15.02 0.87 8.96
CA LEU A 139 16.31 1.11 8.32
C LEU A 139 17.29 0.03 8.78
N ILE A 140 18.02 -0.58 7.86
CA ILE A 140 19.02 -1.62 8.14
C ILE A 140 20.35 -1.29 7.44
N PRO A 141 21.49 -1.76 7.94
CA PRO A 141 22.77 -1.61 7.24
C PRO A 141 22.73 -2.25 5.85
N VAL A 142 23.44 -1.66 4.88
CA VAL A 142 23.64 -2.22 3.53
C VAL A 142 24.15 -3.66 3.59
N SER A 143 25.12 -3.95 4.48
CA SER A 143 25.65 -5.30 4.70
C SER A 143 24.55 -6.32 5.03
N ARG A 144 23.54 -5.91 5.81
CA ARG A 144 22.41 -6.77 6.19
C ARG A 144 21.44 -7.00 5.01
N GLU A 145 21.15 -5.97 4.22
CA GLU A 145 20.33 -6.06 3.01
C GLU A 145 20.97 -6.98 1.97
N VAL A 146 22.28 -6.82 1.75
CA VAL A 146 23.08 -7.68 0.86
C VAL A 146 23.09 -9.14 1.36
N ALA A 147 23.27 -9.36 2.65
CA ALA A 147 23.22 -10.71 3.22
C ALA A 147 21.84 -11.36 3.04
N GLN A 148 20.75 -10.59 3.17
CA GLN A 148 19.39 -11.06 2.94
C GLN A 148 19.17 -11.41 1.45
N THR A 149 19.64 -10.59 0.54
CA THR A 149 19.57 -10.82 -0.92
C THR A 149 20.38 -12.07 -1.33
N LYS A 150 21.57 -12.28 -0.75
CA LYS A 150 22.36 -13.49 -0.97
C LYS A 150 21.63 -14.76 -0.52
N ARG A 151 20.94 -14.71 0.64
CA ARG A 151 20.11 -15.85 1.10
C ARG A 151 18.94 -16.13 0.17
N TYR A 152 18.25 -15.10 -0.31
CA TYR A 152 17.22 -15.27 -1.34
C TYR A 152 17.77 -16.01 -2.56
N LEU A 153 18.92 -15.61 -3.08
CA LEU A 153 19.56 -16.25 -4.23
C LEU A 153 19.97 -17.71 -3.97
N THR A 154 20.27 -18.10 -2.73
CA THR A 154 20.54 -19.52 -2.39
C THR A 154 19.33 -20.40 -2.70
N PHE A 155 18.10 -19.92 -2.46
CA PHE A 155 16.90 -20.67 -2.78
C PHE A 155 16.63 -20.74 -4.29
N GLU A 156 16.86 -19.62 -5.00
CA GLU A 156 16.69 -19.61 -6.45
C GLU A 156 17.74 -20.48 -7.16
N LYS A 157 18.99 -20.49 -6.69
CA LYS A 157 20.03 -21.42 -7.14
C LYS A 157 19.66 -22.88 -6.90
N ALA A 158 19.12 -23.20 -5.72
CA ALA A 158 18.64 -24.55 -5.42
C ALA A 158 17.48 -24.98 -6.34
N ARG A 159 16.66 -24.02 -6.79
CA ARG A 159 15.50 -24.26 -7.66
C ARG A 159 15.90 -24.42 -9.13
N PHE A 160 16.72 -23.51 -9.64
CA PHE A 160 17.06 -23.45 -11.07
C PHE A 160 18.38 -24.16 -11.43
N GLY A 161 19.23 -24.40 -10.43
CA GLY A 161 20.58 -24.92 -10.59
C GLY A 161 21.64 -23.90 -10.24
N GLU A 162 22.70 -24.32 -9.58
CA GLU A 162 23.82 -23.46 -9.15
C GLU A 162 24.49 -22.72 -10.32
N ASP A 163 24.55 -23.36 -11.50
CA ASP A 163 25.17 -22.81 -12.70
C ASP A 163 24.22 -21.92 -13.51
N ARG A 164 22.92 -21.89 -13.17
CA ARG A 164 21.91 -21.13 -13.90
C ARG A 164 21.70 -19.73 -13.35
N VAL A 165 22.03 -19.49 -12.09
CA VAL A 165 21.89 -18.18 -11.44
C VAL A 165 23.25 -17.79 -10.85
N LEU A 166 23.94 -16.89 -11.52
CA LEU A 166 25.23 -16.36 -11.10
C LEU A 166 25.05 -14.95 -10.58
N ALA A 167 25.48 -14.66 -9.36
CA ALA A 167 25.38 -13.32 -8.80
C ALA A 167 26.71 -12.89 -8.19
N THR A 168 27.11 -11.66 -8.52
CA THR A 168 28.27 -10.97 -7.94
C THR A 168 27.81 -9.76 -7.16
N PHE A 169 28.53 -9.47 -6.07
CA PHE A 169 28.24 -8.32 -5.19
C PHE A 169 29.54 -7.56 -4.99
N ASP A 170 29.55 -6.33 -5.46
CA ASP A 170 30.64 -5.37 -5.26
C ASP A 170 30.11 -4.24 -4.36
N VAL A 171 30.50 -4.30 -3.09
CA VAL A 171 30.05 -3.37 -2.04
C VAL A 171 31.28 -2.74 -1.43
N SER A 172 31.37 -1.40 -1.53
CA SER A 172 32.48 -0.67 -0.93
C SER A 172 32.42 -0.73 0.60
N GLU A 173 33.56 -0.91 1.25
CA GLU A 173 33.67 -1.04 2.72
C GLU A 173 33.09 0.16 3.47
N ASP A 174 33.23 1.35 2.92
CA ASP A 174 32.77 2.62 3.48
C ASP A 174 31.23 2.76 3.53
N VAL A 175 30.48 1.96 2.75
CA VAL A 175 29.00 2.01 2.72
C VAL A 175 28.33 0.83 3.44
N GLU A 176 29.07 -0.17 3.90
CA GLU A 176 28.49 -1.38 4.50
C GLU A 176 27.58 -1.11 5.71
N ASP A 177 27.94 -0.14 6.53
CA ASP A 177 27.18 0.25 7.74
C ASP A 177 26.16 1.36 7.47
N THR A 178 26.09 1.88 6.24
CA THR A 178 25.10 2.89 5.85
C THR A 178 23.69 2.32 5.97
N LEU A 179 22.80 3.10 6.62
CA LEU A 179 21.42 2.68 6.83
C LEU A 179 20.57 2.94 5.59
N VAL A 180 19.94 1.89 5.07
CA VAL A 180 19.01 1.93 3.95
C VAL A 180 17.65 1.35 4.35
N PRO A 181 16.56 1.70 3.65
CA PRO A 181 15.28 1.01 3.84
C PRO A 181 15.44 -0.48 3.59
N ALA A 182 14.88 -1.32 4.46
CA ALA A 182 14.82 -2.75 4.22
C ALA A 182 14.09 -3.05 2.91
N PHE A 183 14.52 -4.07 2.19
CA PHE A 183 13.98 -4.49 0.89
C PHE A 183 14.20 -3.46 -0.24
N VAL A 184 15.34 -2.77 -0.27
CA VAL A 184 15.69 -1.87 -1.39
C VAL A 184 16.43 -2.64 -2.51
N ILE A 185 17.29 -3.62 -2.19
CA ILE A 185 18.07 -4.40 -3.16
C ILE A 185 17.30 -5.66 -3.58
N GLN A 186 16.77 -6.40 -2.61
CA GLN A 186 16.14 -7.70 -2.83
C GLN A 186 15.05 -7.68 -3.90
N PRO A 187 14.06 -6.75 -3.94
CA PRO A 187 13.01 -6.75 -4.96
C PRO A 187 13.53 -6.54 -6.39
N ILE A 188 14.63 -5.81 -6.56
CA ILE A 188 15.24 -5.59 -7.87
C ILE A 188 15.88 -6.90 -8.35
N VAL A 189 16.59 -7.59 -7.45
CA VAL A 189 17.18 -8.90 -7.74
C VAL A 189 16.10 -9.96 -7.98
N GLU A 190 15.00 -9.94 -7.22
CA GLU A 190 13.83 -10.82 -7.48
C GLU A 190 13.24 -10.58 -8.87
N ASN A 191 13.16 -9.31 -9.29
CA ASN A 191 12.69 -8.96 -10.63
C ASN A 191 13.63 -9.47 -11.71
N ALA A 192 14.95 -9.31 -11.52
CA ALA A 192 15.97 -9.85 -12.43
C ALA A 192 15.86 -11.38 -12.56
N VAL A 193 15.69 -12.11 -11.45
CA VAL A 193 15.50 -13.59 -11.50
C VAL A 193 14.20 -13.96 -12.20
N ARG A 194 13.10 -13.26 -11.89
CA ARG A 194 11.77 -13.57 -12.47
C ARG A 194 11.71 -13.38 -13.97
N HIS A 195 12.32 -12.31 -14.47
CA HIS A 195 12.19 -11.88 -15.87
C HIS A 195 13.46 -12.10 -16.70
N GLY A 196 14.61 -12.27 -16.04
CA GLY A 196 15.89 -12.48 -16.71
C GLY A 196 16.19 -13.93 -17.06
N MET A 197 15.52 -14.92 -16.45
CA MET A 197 15.75 -16.32 -16.74
C MET A 197 15.30 -16.68 -18.16
N GLY A 198 16.28 -16.90 -19.06
CA GLY A 198 16.06 -17.48 -20.39
C GLY A 198 16.06 -19.00 -20.37
N ASP A 199 15.75 -19.63 -21.53
CA ASP A 199 15.65 -21.08 -21.63
C ASP A 199 17.02 -21.77 -21.55
N ASP A 200 18.08 -21.22 -22.14
CA ASP A 200 19.39 -21.87 -22.28
C ASP A 200 20.55 -21.15 -21.58
N ASP A 201 20.51 -19.82 -21.39
CA ASP A 201 21.63 -19.05 -20.86
C ASP A 201 21.57 -18.89 -19.33
N ALA A 202 22.74 -18.86 -18.68
CA ALA A 202 22.86 -18.53 -17.28
C ALA A 202 22.51 -17.04 -17.03
N LEU A 203 21.62 -16.79 -16.10
CA LEU A 203 21.33 -15.45 -15.64
C LEU A 203 22.51 -14.95 -14.78
N ARG A 204 23.09 -13.83 -15.19
CA ARG A 204 24.13 -13.13 -14.44
C ARG A 204 23.56 -11.85 -13.85
N ILE A 205 23.70 -11.70 -12.54
CA ILE A 205 23.24 -10.54 -11.81
C ILE A 205 24.48 -9.90 -11.16
N GLU A 206 24.66 -8.61 -11.36
CA GLU A 206 25.70 -7.83 -10.72
C GLU A 206 25.06 -6.78 -9.84
N VAL A 207 25.39 -6.79 -8.55
CA VAL A 207 24.92 -5.82 -7.58
C VAL A 207 26.11 -4.98 -7.13
N THR A 208 26.05 -3.67 -7.35
CA THR A 208 27.10 -2.73 -6.95
C THR A 208 26.53 -1.71 -5.98
N VAL A 209 27.28 -1.42 -4.90
CA VAL A 209 26.91 -0.39 -3.91
C VAL A 209 28.14 0.43 -3.58
N HIS A 210 28.10 1.70 -3.93
CA HIS A 210 29.22 2.65 -3.75
C HIS A 210 28.75 3.97 -3.18
N GLN A 211 29.69 4.73 -2.59
CA GLN A 211 29.47 6.13 -2.25
C GLN A 211 29.25 6.95 -3.53
N ASP A 212 28.24 7.82 -3.53
CA ASP A 212 27.93 8.76 -4.62
C ASP A 212 27.89 10.18 -4.06
N GLY A 213 29.06 10.87 -4.12
CA GLY A 213 29.22 12.16 -3.47
C GLY A 213 29.38 12.07 -1.96
N GLU A 214 29.06 13.16 -1.23
CA GLU A 214 29.27 13.24 0.23
C GLU A 214 28.10 12.64 1.02
N ASP A 215 26.85 12.72 0.51
CA ASP A 215 25.64 12.44 1.27
C ASP A 215 24.75 11.34 0.64
N ALA A 216 25.22 10.66 -0.40
CA ALA A 216 24.43 9.66 -1.12
C ALA A 216 25.21 8.36 -1.37
N ILE A 217 24.48 7.27 -1.57
CA ILE A 217 25.02 6.00 -2.07
C ILE A 217 24.30 5.63 -3.36
N LEU A 218 25.03 5.03 -4.29
CA LEU A 218 24.49 4.45 -5.52
C LEU A 218 24.34 2.94 -5.30
N ILE A 219 23.12 2.44 -5.51
CA ILE A 219 22.81 1.01 -5.56
C ILE A 219 22.43 0.70 -7.00
N ALA A 220 23.19 -0.16 -7.68
CA ALA A 220 22.89 -0.59 -9.03
C ALA A 220 22.77 -2.11 -9.07
N VAL A 221 21.80 -2.61 -9.84
CA VAL A 221 21.61 -4.03 -10.14
C VAL A 221 21.53 -4.16 -11.66
N ALA A 222 22.48 -4.87 -12.23
CA ALA A 222 22.53 -5.19 -13.65
C ALA A 222 22.27 -6.68 -13.86
N ASP A 223 21.52 -7.02 -14.89
CA ASP A 223 21.30 -8.41 -15.33
C ASP A 223 21.50 -8.54 -16.85
N ASN A 224 21.76 -9.77 -17.31
CA ASN A 224 21.88 -10.12 -18.73
C ASN A 224 20.60 -10.72 -19.30
N GLY A 225 19.45 -10.50 -18.65
CA GLY A 225 18.16 -11.02 -19.07
C GLY A 225 17.63 -10.39 -20.36
N VAL A 226 16.35 -10.65 -20.64
CA VAL A 226 15.69 -10.19 -21.88
C VAL A 226 15.53 -8.67 -21.99
N GLY A 227 15.78 -7.93 -20.91
CA GLY A 227 15.64 -6.47 -20.86
C GLY A 227 14.19 -6.00 -20.90
N MET A 228 14.02 -4.69 -21.05
CA MET A 228 12.71 -4.03 -21.17
C MET A 228 12.67 -3.17 -22.43
N ASP A 229 11.50 -3.08 -23.06
CA ASP A 229 11.28 -2.10 -24.11
C ASP A 229 11.28 -0.67 -23.57
N GLU A 230 11.65 0.32 -24.42
CA GLU A 230 11.76 1.73 -24.02
C GLU A 230 10.46 2.29 -23.44
N GLY A 231 9.29 1.86 -23.93
CA GLY A 231 8.00 2.31 -23.43
C GLY A 231 7.66 1.77 -22.04
N THR A 232 8.12 0.57 -21.71
CA THR A 232 7.99 -0.03 -20.36
C THR A 232 8.98 0.65 -19.41
N ALA A 233 10.22 0.87 -19.82
CA ALA A 233 11.22 1.57 -19.03
C ALA A 233 10.79 3.01 -18.68
N ALA A 234 10.26 3.76 -19.64
CA ALA A 234 9.77 5.12 -19.41
C ALA A 234 8.60 5.18 -18.40
N ARG A 235 7.73 4.16 -18.40
CA ARG A 235 6.59 4.09 -17.47
C ARG A 235 6.97 3.72 -16.05
N LEU A 236 8.11 3.08 -15.82
CA LEU A 236 8.59 2.75 -14.47
C LEU A 236 8.84 3.99 -13.61
N PHE A 237 9.22 5.11 -14.22
CA PHE A 237 9.52 6.37 -13.56
C PHE A 237 8.39 7.40 -13.62
N ASP A 238 7.24 7.07 -14.25
CA ASP A 238 6.08 7.94 -14.27
C ASP A 238 5.26 7.73 -12.99
N GLU A 239 5.18 8.77 -12.13
CA GLU A 239 4.42 8.76 -10.87
C GLU A 239 2.93 8.38 -11.06
N ARG A 240 2.38 8.54 -12.26
CA ARG A 240 1.00 8.14 -12.60
C ARG A 240 0.82 6.63 -12.72
N SER A 241 1.89 5.89 -13.01
CA SER A 241 1.89 4.42 -13.13
C SER A 241 1.96 3.71 -11.77
N ALA A 242 2.27 4.43 -10.70
CA ALA A 242 2.35 3.89 -9.33
C ALA A 242 0.99 3.61 -8.67
N ARG A 243 -0.14 3.86 -9.35
CA ARG A 243 -1.47 3.45 -8.86
C ARG A 243 -1.73 2.01 -9.30
N PRO A 244 -1.91 1.05 -8.36
CA PRO A 244 -2.29 -0.30 -8.71
C PRO A 244 -3.68 -0.25 -9.36
N ASP A 245 -3.74 -0.57 -10.66
CA ASP A 245 -5.01 -0.78 -11.34
C ASP A 245 -5.61 -2.09 -10.82
N ALA A 246 -6.76 -1.99 -10.15
CA ALA A 246 -7.44 -3.09 -9.47
C ALA A 246 -7.98 -4.18 -10.42
N SER A 247 -7.67 -4.10 -11.71
CA SER A 247 -8.23 -4.94 -12.77
C SER A 247 -7.27 -5.95 -13.41
N SER A 248 -6.01 -6.03 -12.98
CA SER A 248 -5.05 -7.00 -13.55
C SER A 248 -4.84 -8.21 -12.64
N PRO A 249 -5.24 -9.43 -13.04
CA PRO A 249 -5.09 -10.65 -12.23
C PRO A 249 -3.65 -11.19 -12.11
N GLN A 250 -2.66 -10.51 -12.70
CA GLN A 250 -1.24 -10.92 -12.69
C GLN A 250 -0.33 -9.73 -12.37
N GLY A 251 -0.60 -9.06 -11.24
CA GLY A 251 0.14 -7.89 -10.81
C GLY A 251 1.30 -8.22 -9.89
N GLY A 252 2.48 -8.50 -10.44
CA GLY A 252 3.75 -8.31 -9.75
C GLY A 252 4.34 -6.98 -10.22
N GLY A 253 3.84 -5.84 -9.73
CA GLY A 253 4.42 -4.54 -10.03
C GLY A 253 5.75 -4.36 -9.31
N CYS A 254 6.81 -4.02 -10.03
CA CYS A 254 8.06 -3.54 -9.45
C CYS A 254 7.79 -2.16 -8.83
N LEU A 255 7.86 -2.06 -7.49
CA LEU A 255 7.78 -0.79 -6.78
C LEU A 255 9.19 -0.22 -6.65
N LEU A 256 9.60 0.62 -7.60
CA LEU A 256 10.78 1.47 -7.45
C LEU A 256 10.38 2.72 -6.65
N TYR A 257 10.78 2.78 -5.39
CA TYR A 257 10.70 4.00 -4.60
C TYR A 257 11.98 4.81 -4.81
N THR A 258 11.87 5.96 -5.46
CA THR A 258 12.87 7.01 -5.32
C THR A 258 12.45 7.86 -4.12
N SER A 259 13.21 7.81 -3.03
CA SER A 259 13.02 8.72 -1.91
C SER A 259 13.47 10.11 -2.35
N PRO A 260 12.62 11.17 -2.26
CA PRO A 260 13.08 12.52 -2.53
C PRO A 260 14.15 12.88 -1.49
N SER A 261 15.27 13.44 -1.99
CA SER A 261 16.34 13.97 -1.15
C SER A 261 15.77 14.98 -0.14
N PRO A 262 16.29 15.06 1.10
CA PRO A 262 15.88 16.06 2.08
C PRO A 262 15.99 17.51 1.61
N ARG A 263 16.68 17.78 0.50
CA ARG A 263 16.86 19.12 -0.11
C ARG A 263 15.64 19.64 -0.88
N ASP A 264 14.65 18.79 -1.21
CA ASP A 264 13.45 19.20 -1.96
C ASP A 264 12.30 19.70 -1.05
N ARG A 265 12.58 19.92 0.23
CA ARG A 265 11.66 20.50 1.19
C ARG A 265 12.16 21.88 1.66
N SER A 266 12.22 22.82 0.77
CA SER A 266 12.35 24.24 1.12
C SER A 266 11.39 25.10 0.32
#